data_3520d6b3e1b966e5d045828e6e38cc1b
#
_entry.id   3520d6b3e1b966e5d045828e6e38cc1b
#
_cell.length_a   1.000
_cell.length_b   1.000
_cell.length_c   1.000
_cell.angle_alpha   90.00
_cell.angle_beta   90.00
_cell.angle_gamma   90.00
#
_symmetry.space_group_name_H-M   'P 1'
#
loop_
_entity.id
_entity.type
_entity.pdbx_description
1 polymer ?
#
loop_
_entity_poly.entity_id
_entity_poly.type
_entity_poly.pdbx_seq_one_letter_code
_entity_poly.pdbx_strand_id
1 'polypeptide(L)'
;MGAADKIRYKFQTANVVEKLIALNILVFILFFLYQTISFLFQLPSDFLTEWLVFPSEPGEYLFKPWTIITYSFMHSGIWHILANMLILYYAGTYFLTYFSPKKLLNFYFLGVIIGALVYMMSYNLFPAFQATGKSYLLGASAGVMAVLVGIATHIPNMRIRLLILGPIKFWYIAAFLVVIDVIQIPFGNAGGHLAHLGGAIFGYVYAQQLAKGNDIGSGFEKVITWFLSLFTTSKKSRPTMHTVYKKTETTAKKTDNTNISKSEKQQKIDGILDKISKSGYESLTKQEKDFLFNAGKEN
;
A
#
# COMPACT_ATOMS: atom_id res chain seq x y z
N MET A 1 6.78 -8.11 -28.48
CA MET A 1 7.16 -7.33 -27.30
C MET A 1 8.59 -7.72 -26.90
N GLY A 2 9.50 -6.77 -26.87
CA GLY A 2 10.87 -6.99 -26.40
C GLY A 2 10.91 -7.24 -24.89
N ALA A 3 12.06 -7.69 -24.36
CA ALA A 3 12.23 -7.92 -22.91
C ALA A 3 11.96 -6.65 -22.09
N ALA A 4 12.42 -5.48 -22.55
CA ALA A 4 12.18 -4.19 -21.92
C ALA A 4 10.68 -3.83 -21.86
N ASP A 5 9.92 -4.11 -22.94
CA ASP A 5 8.48 -3.85 -22.98
C ASP A 5 7.71 -4.74 -21.99
N LYS A 6 8.13 -6.01 -21.86
CA LYS A 6 7.55 -6.94 -20.88
C LYS A 6 7.80 -6.49 -19.45
N ILE A 7 9.02 -6.01 -19.14
CA ILE A 7 9.37 -5.49 -17.81
C ILE A 7 8.54 -4.24 -17.51
N ARG A 8 8.48 -3.30 -18.48
CA ARG A 8 7.69 -2.07 -18.33
C ARG A 8 6.21 -2.36 -18.11
N TYR A 9 5.65 -3.29 -18.88
CA TYR A 9 4.25 -3.72 -18.72
C TYR A 9 3.99 -4.33 -17.32
N LYS A 10 4.86 -5.26 -16.89
CA LYS A 10 4.77 -5.85 -15.55
C LYS A 10 4.85 -4.79 -14.46
N PHE A 11 5.76 -3.83 -14.56
CA PHE A 11 5.88 -2.75 -13.57
C PHE A 11 4.66 -1.83 -13.54
N GLN A 12 4.07 -1.53 -14.71
CA GLN A 12 2.86 -0.70 -14.81
C GLN A 12 1.63 -1.41 -14.23
N THR A 13 1.52 -2.72 -14.40
CA THR A 13 0.39 -3.53 -13.92
C THR A 13 0.58 -4.06 -12.49
N ALA A 14 1.81 -4.01 -11.97
CA ALA A 14 2.14 -4.47 -10.62
C ALA A 14 1.37 -3.68 -9.55
N ASN A 15 0.88 -4.39 -8.54
CA ASN A 15 0.25 -3.77 -7.38
C ASN A 15 1.31 -3.14 -6.44
N VAL A 16 0.86 -2.46 -5.38
CA VAL A 16 1.76 -1.75 -4.46
C VAL A 16 2.69 -2.68 -3.68
N VAL A 17 2.25 -3.90 -3.36
CA VAL A 17 3.08 -4.91 -2.66
C VAL A 17 4.22 -5.36 -3.57
N GLU A 18 3.91 -5.70 -4.82
CA GLU A 18 4.89 -6.11 -5.82
C GLU A 18 5.92 -5.01 -6.10
N LYS A 19 5.48 -3.75 -6.15
CA LYS A 19 6.38 -2.58 -6.31
C LYS A 19 7.29 -2.40 -5.10
N LEU A 20 6.76 -2.56 -3.90
CA LEU A 20 7.53 -2.45 -2.66
C LEU A 20 8.56 -3.59 -2.55
N ILE A 21 8.19 -4.82 -2.91
CA ILE A 21 9.10 -5.96 -3.00
C ILE A 21 10.19 -5.71 -4.06
N ALA A 22 9.81 -5.27 -5.26
CA ALA A 22 10.76 -4.98 -6.32
C ALA A 22 11.77 -3.89 -5.92
N LEU A 23 11.34 -2.86 -5.20
CA LEU A 23 12.22 -1.81 -4.67
C LEU A 23 13.21 -2.39 -3.64
N ASN A 24 12.75 -3.22 -2.71
CA ASN A 24 13.62 -3.87 -1.71
C ASN A 24 14.67 -4.77 -2.39
N ILE A 25 14.27 -5.57 -3.39
CA ILE A 25 15.18 -6.43 -4.16
C ILE A 25 16.19 -5.58 -4.94
N LEU A 26 15.75 -4.50 -5.58
CA LEU A 26 16.63 -3.60 -6.31
C LEU A 26 17.69 -2.99 -5.38
N VAL A 27 17.28 -2.44 -4.25
CA VAL A 27 18.21 -1.85 -3.25
C VAL A 27 19.17 -2.92 -2.74
N PHE A 28 18.70 -4.13 -2.46
CA PHE A 28 19.53 -5.25 -2.03
C PHE A 28 20.62 -5.59 -3.07
N ILE A 29 20.23 -5.74 -4.33
CA ILE A 29 21.19 -6.05 -5.41
C ILE A 29 22.22 -4.93 -5.54
N LEU A 30 21.78 -3.66 -5.56
CA LEU A 30 22.69 -2.52 -5.69
C LEU A 30 23.66 -2.41 -4.50
N PHE A 31 23.17 -2.67 -3.29
CA PHE A 31 23.98 -2.66 -2.07
C PHE A 31 25.07 -3.75 -2.12
N PHE A 32 24.70 -4.99 -2.43
CA PHE A 32 25.68 -6.07 -2.50
C PHE A 32 26.63 -5.95 -3.70
N LEU A 33 26.18 -5.37 -4.80
CA LEU A 33 27.07 -5.01 -5.92
C LEU A 33 28.11 -3.97 -5.49
N TYR A 34 27.68 -2.92 -4.76
CA TYR A 34 28.59 -1.94 -4.17
C TYR A 34 29.59 -2.60 -3.22
N GLN A 35 29.14 -3.47 -2.30
CA GLN A 35 30.03 -4.21 -1.40
C GLN A 35 31.07 -5.05 -2.15
N THR A 36 30.64 -5.74 -3.21
CA THR A 36 31.54 -6.54 -4.08
C THR A 36 32.59 -5.68 -4.75
N ILE A 37 32.18 -4.54 -5.32
CA ILE A 37 33.11 -3.59 -5.97
C ILE A 37 34.08 -3.02 -4.92
N SER A 38 33.58 -2.59 -3.76
CA SER A 38 34.41 -2.07 -2.68
C SER A 38 35.45 -3.08 -2.22
N PHE A 39 35.06 -4.35 -2.09
CA PHE A 39 35.98 -5.45 -1.73
C PHE A 39 37.06 -5.64 -2.80
N LEU A 40 36.68 -5.73 -4.07
CA LEU A 40 37.61 -6.00 -5.18
C LEU A 40 38.63 -4.84 -5.37
N PHE A 41 38.21 -3.61 -5.15
CA PHE A 41 39.04 -2.42 -5.36
C PHE A 41 39.61 -1.83 -4.06
N GLN A 42 39.46 -2.52 -2.91
CA GLN A 42 39.92 -2.08 -1.60
C GLN A 42 39.41 -0.67 -1.23
N LEU A 43 38.16 -0.37 -1.61
CA LEU A 43 37.47 0.88 -1.27
C LEU A 43 36.78 0.78 0.08
N PRO A 44 36.49 1.91 0.76
CA PRO A 44 35.67 1.88 1.97
C PRO A 44 34.30 1.25 1.70
N SER A 45 33.98 0.19 2.43
CA SER A 45 32.70 -0.54 2.27
C SER A 45 31.57 0.01 3.12
N ASP A 46 31.89 0.82 4.12
CA ASP A 46 30.95 1.23 5.17
C ASP A 46 30.09 2.45 4.80
N PHE A 47 30.48 3.19 3.75
CA PHE A 47 29.81 4.44 3.38
C PHE A 47 28.29 4.28 3.22
N LEU A 48 27.82 3.32 2.42
CA LEU A 48 26.37 3.14 2.24
C LEU A 48 25.69 2.66 3.52
N THR A 49 26.37 1.79 4.28
CA THR A 49 25.83 1.32 5.56
C THR A 49 25.66 2.46 6.52
N GLU A 50 26.69 3.26 6.74
CA GLU A 50 26.66 4.40 7.67
C GLU A 50 25.58 5.44 7.34
N TRP A 51 25.27 5.64 6.04
CA TRP A 51 24.33 6.67 5.61
C TRP A 51 22.89 6.17 5.41
N LEU A 52 22.64 4.87 5.37
CA LEU A 52 21.31 4.33 5.06
C LEU A 52 20.68 3.54 6.20
N VAL A 53 21.47 3.04 7.17
CA VAL A 53 20.95 2.31 8.34
C VAL A 53 20.58 3.26 9.47
N PHE A 54 19.65 2.86 10.33
CA PHE A 54 19.15 3.70 11.40
C PHE A 54 19.99 3.53 12.68
N PRO A 55 20.56 4.62 13.23
CA PRO A 55 21.43 4.55 14.40
C PRO A 55 20.64 4.40 15.71
N SER A 56 21.27 3.77 16.72
CA SER A 56 20.73 3.73 18.08
C SER A 56 20.88 5.06 18.82
N GLU A 57 21.84 5.90 18.41
CA GLU A 57 22.15 7.18 19.06
C GLU A 57 21.30 8.33 18.50
N PRO A 58 20.51 9.04 19.35
CA PRO A 58 19.70 10.18 18.90
C PRO A 58 20.53 11.29 18.26
N GLY A 59 21.76 11.55 18.77
CA GLY A 59 22.66 12.55 18.23
C GLY A 59 23.07 12.27 16.78
N GLU A 60 23.39 11.02 16.46
CA GLU A 60 23.71 10.61 15.08
C GLU A 60 22.50 10.70 14.17
N TYR A 61 21.33 10.31 14.67
CA TYR A 61 20.07 10.40 13.91
C TYR A 61 19.72 11.83 13.47
N LEU A 62 19.97 12.82 14.31
CA LEU A 62 19.68 14.23 13.97
C LEU A 62 20.42 14.70 12.72
N PHE A 63 21.59 14.14 12.43
CA PHE A 63 22.36 14.45 11.21
C PHE A 63 21.94 13.60 10.00
N LYS A 64 21.20 12.50 10.22
CA LYS A 64 20.79 11.55 9.18
C LYS A 64 19.29 11.19 9.31
N PRO A 65 18.37 12.17 9.32
CA PRO A 65 16.95 11.92 9.63
C PRO A 65 16.24 11.01 8.60
N TRP A 66 16.75 10.92 7.38
CA TRP A 66 16.21 10.02 6.35
C TRP A 66 16.38 8.54 6.71
N THR A 67 17.32 8.22 7.60
CA THR A 67 17.60 6.84 8.01
C THR A 67 16.40 6.17 8.67
N ILE A 68 15.46 6.94 9.24
CA ILE A 68 14.18 6.42 9.78
C ILE A 68 13.31 5.69 8.74
N ILE A 69 13.58 5.92 7.46
CA ILE A 69 12.89 5.24 6.35
C ILE A 69 13.85 4.34 5.59
N THR A 70 15.08 4.82 5.27
CA THR A 70 15.98 4.12 4.36
C THR A 70 16.47 2.79 4.91
N TYR A 71 16.59 2.65 6.23
CA TYR A 71 16.99 1.41 6.87
C TYR A 71 16.09 0.22 6.50
N SER A 72 14.81 0.50 6.23
CA SER A 72 13.82 -0.53 5.91
C SER A 72 14.02 -1.18 4.53
N PHE A 73 14.91 -0.65 3.71
CA PHE A 73 15.30 -1.23 2.42
C PHE A 73 16.65 -1.94 2.47
N MET A 74 17.38 -1.82 3.59
CA MET A 74 18.68 -2.46 3.78
C MET A 74 18.50 -3.84 4.41
N HIS A 75 19.23 -4.84 3.91
CA HIS A 75 19.15 -6.22 4.42
C HIS A 75 20.54 -6.82 4.58
N SER A 76 20.76 -7.53 5.68
CA SER A 76 22.07 -8.11 6.05
C SER A 76 22.46 -9.34 5.20
N GLY A 77 21.52 -9.95 4.48
CA GLY A 77 21.80 -11.12 3.66
C GLY A 77 20.57 -11.72 3.00
N ILE A 78 20.80 -12.73 2.17
CA ILE A 78 19.77 -13.34 1.31
C ILE A 78 18.58 -13.90 2.09
N TRP A 79 18.83 -14.58 3.20
CA TRP A 79 17.76 -15.16 4.01
C TRP A 79 16.91 -14.09 4.69
N HIS A 80 17.54 -12.98 5.09
CA HIS A 80 16.85 -11.85 5.70
C HIS A 80 15.88 -11.19 4.72
N ILE A 81 16.33 -10.88 3.50
CA ILE A 81 15.44 -10.29 2.50
C ILE A 81 14.37 -11.30 2.05
N LEU A 82 14.74 -12.58 1.84
CA LEU A 82 13.80 -13.60 1.39
C LEU A 82 12.63 -13.76 2.36
N ALA A 83 12.91 -13.89 3.68
CA ALA A 83 11.89 -13.99 4.69
C ALA A 83 10.97 -12.76 4.72
N ASN A 84 11.56 -11.56 4.70
CA ASN A 84 10.78 -10.31 4.68
C ASN A 84 9.87 -10.23 3.46
N MET A 85 10.40 -10.49 2.27
CA MET A 85 9.62 -10.37 1.02
C MET A 85 8.53 -11.44 0.93
N LEU A 86 8.80 -12.65 1.42
CA LEU A 86 7.81 -13.72 1.45
C LEU A 86 6.61 -13.35 2.38
N ILE A 87 6.90 -12.89 3.60
CA ILE A 87 5.85 -12.48 4.54
C ILE A 87 5.10 -11.26 3.98
N LEU A 88 5.82 -10.26 3.43
CA LEU A 88 5.21 -9.08 2.83
C LEU A 88 4.30 -9.43 1.64
N TYR A 89 4.72 -10.37 0.80
CA TYR A 89 3.92 -10.84 -0.33
C TYR A 89 2.59 -11.43 0.13
N TYR A 90 2.63 -12.40 1.05
CA TYR A 90 1.41 -13.05 1.53
C TYR A 90 0.55 -12.09 2.36
N ALA A 91 1.11 -11.45 3.38
CA ALA A 91 0.36 -10.53 4.24
C ALA A 91 -0.19 -9.34 3.44
N GLY A 92 0.63 -8.78 2.54
CA GLY A 92 0.24 -7.65 1.70
C GLY A 92 -0.84 -7.98 0.68
N THR A 93 -0.79 -9.19 0.07
CA THR A 93 -1.82 -9.64 -0.86
C THR A 93 -3.18 -9.76 -0.15
N TYR A 94 -3.20 -10.39 1.03
CA TYR A 94 -4.43 -10.45 1.83
C TYR A 94 -4.86 -9.06 2.30
N PHE A 95 -3.92 -8.20 2.68
CA PHE A 95 -4.21 -6.83 3.08
C PHE A 95 -4.94 -6.05 1.99
N LEU A 96 -4.48 -6.15 0.73
CA LEU A 96 -5.09 -5.47 -0.42
C LEU A 96 -6.48 -6.01 -0.78
N THR A 97 -6.88 -7.15 -0.28
CA THR A 97 -8.26 -7.67 -0.44
C THR A 97 -9.26 -6.85 0.40
N TYR A 98 -8.83 -6.29 1.52
CA TYR A 98 -9.69 -5.58 2.48
C TYR A 98 -9.42 -4.07 2.56
N PHE A 99 -8.20 -3.64 2.23
CA PHE A 99 -7.76 -2.28 2.38
C PHE A 99 -7.15 -1.72 1.09
N SER A 100 -7.18 -0.40 0.96
CA SER A 100 -6.60 0.29 -0.19
C SER A 100 -5.06 0.21 -0.19
N PRO A 101 -4.42 0.38 -1.38
CA PRO A 101 -2.96 0.49 -1.49
C PRO A 101 -2.34 1.57 -0.59
N LYS A 102 -3.03 2.70 -0.38
CA LYS A 102 -2.58 3.77 0.52
C LYS A 102 -2.53 3.31 1.97
N LYS A 103 -3.54 2.55 2.41
CA LYS A 103 -3.56 1.99 3.77
C LYS A 103 -2.42 1.01 4.00
N LEU A 104 -2.09 0.17 3.02
CA LEU A 104 -0.94 -0.73 3.10
C LEU A 104 0.36 0.06 3.31
N LEU A 105 0.57 1.13 2.52
CA LEU A 105 1.75 1.99 2.70
C LEU A 105 1.78 2.68 4.07
N ASN A 106 0.63 3.10 4.59
CA ASN A 106 0.55 3.66 5.95
C ASN A 106 0.96 2.63 7.01
N PHE A 107 0.43 1.41 6.94
CA PHE A 107 0.83 0.35 7.88
C PHE A 107 2.31 0.05 7.79
N TYR A 108 2.84 -0.07 6.58
CA TYR A 108 4.25 -0.38 6.36
C TYR A 108 5.15 0.75 6.86
N PHE A 109 5.01 1.98 6.37
CA PHE A 109 5.93 3.06 6.71
C PHE A 109 5.78 3.59 8.13
N LEU A 110 4.57 3.65 8.66
CA LEU A 110 4.40 3.99 10.07
C LEU A 110 4.91 2.87 10.98
N GLY A 111 4.75 1.59 10.59
CA GLY A 111 5.37 0.46 11.26
C GLY A 111 6.90 0.54 11.26
N VAL A 112 7.50 0.92 10.14
CA VAL A 112 8.95 1.22 10.02
C VAL A 112 9.35 2.33 10.99
N ILE A 113 8.65 3.47 10.99
CA ILE A 113 8.96 4.62 11.88
C ILE A 113 8.84 4.22 13.35
N ILE A 114 7.73 3.59 13.74
CA ILE A 114 7.51 3.16 15.14
C ILE A 114 8.53 2.12 15.56
N GLY A 115 8.86 1.15 14.70
CA GLY A 115 9.91 0.17 14.97
C GLY A 115 11.28 0.81 15.21
N ALA A 116 11.66 1.78 14.39
CA ALA A 116 12.89 2.56 14.58
C ALA A 116 12.90 3.31 15.90
N LEU A 117 11.79 3.97 16.26
CA LEU A 117 11.68 4.69 17.54
C LEU A 117 11.76 3.74 18.74
N VAL A 118 11.07 2.59 18.68
CA VAL A 118 11.16 1.56 19.73
C VAL A 118 12.58 1.03 19.86
N TYR A 119 13.28 0.78 18.74
CA TYR A 119 14.68 0.40 18.72
C TYR A 119 15.56 1.45 19.43
N MET A 120 15.48 2.71 19.00
CA MET A 120 16.27 3.80 19.58
C MET A 120 15.97 3.97 21.07
N MET A 121 14.70 3.98 21.47
CA MET A 121 14.30 4.07 22.88
C MET A 121 14.85 2.90 23.69
N SER A 122 14.82 1.70 23.15
CA SER A 122 15.33 0.49 23.84
C SER A 122 16.81 0.60 24.14
N TYR A 123 17.63 1.03 23.19
CA TYR A 123 19.07 1.21 23.38
C TYR A 123 19.44 2.29 24.38
N ASN A 124 18.59 3.30 24.53
CA ASN A 124 18.83 4.42 25.45
C ASN A 124 18.21 4.23 26.83
N LEU A 125 17.22 3.32 26.99
CA LEU A 125 16.51 3.13 28.26
C LEU A 125 16.91 1.83 28.99
N PHE A 126 17.17 0.74 28.27
CA PHE A 126 17.42 -0.55 28.93
C PHE A 126 18.90 -0.73 29.28
N PRO A 127 19.22 -1.08 30.54
CA PRO A 127 20.60 -1.35 30.98
C PRO A 127 21.33 -2.40 30.13
N ALA A 128 20.61 -3.39 29.60
CA ALA A 128 21.15 -4.44 28.75
C ALA A 128 21.88 -3.92 27.50
N PHE A 129 21.56 -2.72 27.02
CA PHE A 129 22.16 -2.14 25.82
C PHE A 129 23.23 -1.10 26.10
N GLN A 130 23.39 -0.65 27.35
CA GLN A 130 24.36 0.40 27.69
C GLN A 130 25.81 0.02 27.41
N ALA A 131 26.15 -1.28 27.50
CA ALA A 131 27.46 -1.81 27.22
C ALA A 131 27.70 -2.20 25.75
N THR A 132 26.70 -2.16 24.89
CA THR A 132 26.80 -2.65 23.51
C THR A 132 27.47 -1.68 22.54
N GLY A 133 27.69 -0.41 22.94
CA GLY A 133 28.22 0.63 22.06
C GLY A 133 27.25 1.01 20.94
N LYS A 134 27.81 1.55 19.84
CA LYS A 134 27.01 1.93 18.65
C LYS A 134 26.38 0.71 18.01
N SER A 135 25.11 0.83 17.71
CA SER A 135 24.34 -0.19 17.02
C SER A 135 23.48 0.43 15.93
N TYR A 136 23.15 -0.37 14.92
CA TYR A 136 22.40 0.09 13.77
C TYR A 136 21.28 -0.88 13.44
N LEU A 137 20.10 -0.32 13.14
CA LEU A 137 18.93 -1.09 12.69
C LEU A 137 18.87 -1.12 11.17
N LEU A 138 18.56 -2.28 10.61
CA LEU A 138 18.30 -2.47 9.18
C LEU A 138 17.25 -3.58 8.96
N GLY A 139 16.48 -3.47 7.89
CA GLY A 139 15.48 -4.46 7.50
C GLY A 139 14.06 -3.91 7.38
N ALA A 140 13.30 -4.49 6.47
CA ALA A 140 11.88 -4.18 6.23
C ALA A 140 10.95 -4.67 7.35
N SER A 141 11.46 -5.49 8.24
CA SER A 141 10.69 -6.38 9.12
C SER A 141 9.70 -5.67 10.05
N ALA A 142 10.04 -4.49 10.59
CA ALA A 142 9.10 -3.73 11.43
C ALA A 142 7.85 -3.31 10.65
N GLY A 143 8.01 -2.85 9.40
CA GLY A 143 6.90 -2.55 8.50
C GLY A 143 6.13 -3.80 8.07
N VAL A 144 6.84 -4.90 7.80
CA VAL A 144 6.26 -6.20 7.46
C VAL A 144 5.42 -6.74 8.61
N MET A 145 5.92 -6.65 9.86
CA MET A 145 5.17 -7.04 11.07
C MET A 145 3.94 -6.17 11.28
N ALA A 146 4.01 -4.87 10.99
CA ALA A 146 2.84 -3.99 11.08
C ALA A 146 1.75 -4.41 10.08
N VAL A 147 2.11 -4.72 8.83
CA VAL A 147 1.15 -5.20 7.82
C VAL A 147 0.58 -6.56 8.21
N LEU A 148 1.44 -7.51 8.62
CA LEU A 148 1.05 -8.86 8.99
C LEU A 148 0.09 -8.87 10.19
N VAL A 149 0.47 -8.21 11.29
CA VAL A 149 -0.36 -8.16 12.50
C VAL A 149 -1.62 -7.35 12.26
N GLY A 150 -1.52 -6.26 11.47
CA GLY A 150 -2.68 -5.45 11.07
C GLY A 150 -3.76 -6.26 10.37
N ILE A 151 -3.39 -7.02 9.33
CA ILE A 151 -4.36 -7.87 8.62
C ILE A 151 -4.83 -9.06 9.46
N ALA A 152 -3.93 -9.68 10.23
CA ALA A 152 -4.30 -10.76 11.15
C ALA A 152 -5.32 -10.30 12.22
N THR A 153 -5.23 -9.07 12.68
CA THR A 153 -6.19 -8.44 13.60
C THR A 153 -7.54 -8.19 12.93
N HIS A 154 -7.52 -7.77 11.65
CA HIS A 154 -8.76 -7.48 10.91
C HIS A 154 -9.54 -8.76 10.54
N ILE A 155 -8.85 -9.84 10.18
CA ILE A 155 -9.44 -11.12 9.75
C ILE A 155 -8.93 -12.31 10.56
N PRO A 156 -9.11 -12.35 11.89
CA PRO A 156 -8.43 -13.33 12.76
C PRO A 156 -8.82 -14.78 12.44
N ASN A 157 -10.02 -15.02 11.98
CA ASN A 157 -10.55 -16.37 11.71
C ASN A 157 -10.29 -16.86 10.28
N MET A 158 -9.69 -16.03 9.43
CA MET A 158 -9.32 -16.46 8.08
C MET A 158 -8.33 -17.60 8.14
N ARG A 159 -8.58 -18.65 7.35
CA ARG A 159 -7.68 -19.79 7.24
C ARG A 159 -6.85 -19.68 5.97
N ILE A 160 -5.55 -19.87 6.11
CA ILE A 160 -4.63 -20.03 4.99
C ILE A 160 -4.11 -21.46 4.98
N ARG A 161 -3.90 -22.01 3.79
CA ARG A 161 -3.39 -23.37 3.62
C ARG A 161 -1.87 -23.31 3.49
N LEU A 162 -1.17 -23.78 4.49
CA LEU A 162 0.27 -24.01 4.44
C LEU A 162 0.55 -25.38 3.84
N LEU A 163 1.68 -25.50 3.10
CA LEU A 163 2.04 -26.71 2.37
C LEU A 163 2.17 -27.92 3.30
N ILE A 164 2.76 -27.74 4.50
CA ILE A 164 3.06 -28.83 5.45
C ILE A 164 1.99 -28.92 6.54
N LEU A 165 1.52 -27.78 7.08
CA LEU A 165 0.64 -27.74 8.25
C LEU A 165 -0.86 -27.75 7.88
N GLY A 166 -1.21 -27.69 6.57
CA GLY A 166 -2.59 -27.61 6.14
C GLY A 166 -3.25 -26.25 6.45
N PRO A 167 -4.59 -26.22 6.64
CA PRO A 167 -5.31 -24.95 6.87
C PRO A 167 -5.18 -24.52 8.34
N ILE A 168 -4.50 -23.39 8.56
CA ILE A 168 -4.34 -22.75 9.87
C ILE A 168 -4.96 -21.35 9.86
N LYS A 169 -5.36 -20.85 11.03
CA LYS A 169 -5.84 -19.46 11.15
C LYS A 169 -4.67 -18.49 10.97
N PHE A 170 -4.90 -17.41 10.21
CA PHE A 170 -3.87 -16.45 9.87
C PHE A 170 -3.23 -15.79 11.10
N TRP A 171 -4.03 -15.50 12.13
CA TRP A 171 -3.51 -14.90 13.36
C TRP A 171 -2.52 -15.81 14.12
N TYR A 172 -2.56 -17.15 13.94
CA TYR A 172 -1.56 -18.03 14.56
C TYR A 172 -0.15 -17.77 14.03
N ILE A 173 -0.03 -17.41 12.74
CA ILE A 173 1.26 -17.05 12.14
C ILE A 173 1.77 -15.74 12.75
N ALA A 174 0.91 -14.72 12.83
CA ALA A 174 1.28 -13.45 13.44
C ALA A 174 1.69 -13.62 14.90
N ALA A 175 0.90 -14.37 15.68
CA ALA A 175 1.21 -14.66 17.08
C ALA A 175 2.51 -15.45 17.25
N PHE A 176 2.75 -16.47 16.39
CA PHE A 176 3.97 -17.25 16.42
C PHE A 176 5.21 -16.37 16.19
N LEU A 177 5.18 -15.47 15.19
CA LEU A 177 6.30 -14.58 14.92
C LEU A 177 6.53 -13.58 16.05
N VAL A 178 5.46 -13.02 16.64
CA VAL A 178 5.57 -12.13 17.81
C VAL A 178 6.18 -12.88 19.01
N VAL A 179 5.74 -14.12 19.27
CA VAL A 179 6.30 -14.93 20.37
C VAL A 179 7.77 -15.28 20.12
N ILE A 180 8.14 -15.64 18.89
CA ILE A 180 9.53 -15.89 18.52
C ILE A 180 10.39 -14.63 18.72
N ASP A 181 9.90 -13.44 18.32
CA ASP A 181 10.63 -12.19 18.56
C ASP A 181 10.89 -11.97 20.06
N VAL A 182 9.89 -12.19 20.93
CA VAL A 182 10.08 -12.07 22.39
C VAL A 182 11.12 -13.07 22.92
N ILE A 183 11.03 -14.32 22.48
CA ILE A 183 11.96 -15.38 22.91
C ILE A 183 13.40 -15.08 22.47
N GLN A 184 13.57 -14.53 21.27
CA GLN A 184 14.87 -14.28 20.66
C GLN A 184 15.61 -13.06 21.21
N ILE A 185 14.96 -12.16 21.95
CA ILE A 185 15.59 -10.96 22.51
C ILE A 185 16.93 -11.27 23.20
N PRO A 186 17.05 -12.26 24.11
CA PRO A 186 18.32 -12.52 24.80
C PRO A 186 19.36 -13.29 23.97
N PHE A 187 19.00 -13.79 22.79
CA PHE A 187 19.88 -14.68 22.01
C PHE A 187 20.58 -13.99 20.83
N GLY A 188 20.38 -12.70 20.62
CA GLY A 188 21.03 -11.90 19.59
C GLY A 188 20.03 -11.02 18.84
N ASN A 189 20.55 -9.98 18.18
CA ASN A 189 19.73 -8.99 17.47
C ASN A 189 18.55 -8.43 18.30
N ALA A 190 18.74 -8.27 19.60
CA ALA A 190 17.69 -7.83 20.53
C ALA A 190 16.97 -6.56 20.06
N GLY A 191 17.73 -5.59 19.55
CA GLY A 191 17.15 -4.35 18.99
C GLY A 191 16.26 -4.59 17.80
N GLY A 192 16.63 -5.50 16.90
CA GLY A 192 15.80 -5.89 15.76
C GLY A 192 14.47 -6.51 16.20
N HIS A 193 14.52 -7.44 17.18
CA HIS A 193 13.31 -8.07 17.75
C HIS A 193 12.40 -7.05 18.42
N LEU A 194 12.96 -6.06 19.15
CA LEU A 194 12.19 -4.95 19.73
C LEU A 194 11.55 -4.04 18.67
N ALA A 195 12.27 -3.77 17.57
CA ALA A 195 11.70 -3.04 16.44
C ALA A 195 10.52 -3.80 15.78
N HIS A 196 10.64 -5.14 15.64
CA HIS A 196 9.53 -5.97 15.14
C HIS A 196 8.30 -5.88 16.05
N LEU A 197 8.51 -5.98 17.37
CA LEU A 197 7.44 -5.82 18.35
C LEU A 197 6.80 -4.45 18.29
N GLY A 198 7.60 -3.39 18.10
CA GLY A 198 7.09 -2.03 17.87
C GLY A 198 6.17 -1.95 16.65
N GLY A 199 6.61 -2.53 15.52
CA GLY A 199 5.82 -2.64 14.30
C GLY A 199 4.54 -3.46 14.51
N ALA A 200 4.63 -4.60 15.18
CA ALA A 200 3.50 -5.48 15.49
C ALA A 200 2.44 -4.78 16.36
N ILE A 201 2.85 -4.13 17.44
CA ILE A 201 1.96 -3.36 18.33
C ILE A 201 1.28 -2.25 17.54
N PHE A 202 2.04 -1.49 16.74
CA PHE A 202 1.46 -0.45 15.89
C PHE A 202 0.43 -1.02 14.92
N GLY A 203 0.74 -2.12 14.22
CA GLY A 203 -0.17 -2.78 13.30
C GLY A 203 -1.47 -3.22 13.96
N TYR A 204 -1.39 -3.78 15.18
CA TYR A 204 -2.55 -4.14 15.98
C TYR A 204 -3.41 -2.91 16.33
N VAL A 205 -2.79 -1.88 16.90
CA VAL A 205 -3.48 -0.65 17.32
C VAL A 205 -4.14 0.03 16.12
N TYR A 206 -3.43 0.15 15.01
CA TYR A 206 -3.97 0.79 13.81
C TYR A 206 -5.17 0.02 13.24
N ALA A 207 -5.09 -1.30 13.17
CA ALA A 207 -6.23 -2.13 12.72
C ALA A 207 -7.45 -1.97 13.64
N GLN A 208 -7.24 -1.94 14.96
CA GLN A 208 -8.31 -1.70 15.94
C GLN A 208 -8.94 -0.31 15.80
N GLN A 209 -8.13 0.73 15.55
CA GLN A 209 -8.65 2.08 15.32
C GLN A 209 -9.44 2.17 14.02
N LEU A 210 -8.98 1.55 12.95
CA LEU A 210 -9.72 1.49 11.68
C LEU A 210 -11.07 0.77 11.85
N ALA A 211 -11.13 -0.31 12.63
CA ALA A 211 -12.37 -1.01 12.92
C ALA A 211 -13.40 -0.13 13.68
N LYS A 212 -12.92 0.88 14.42
CA LYS A 212 -13.74 1.90 15.09
C LYS A 212 -14.05 3.12 14.21
N GLY A 213 -13.61 3.12 12.94
CA GLY A 213 -13.76 4.25 12.02
C GLY A 213 -12.69 5.34 12.15
N ASN A 214 -11.69 5.15 13.01
CA ASN A 214 -10.63 6.13 13.24
C ASN A 214 -9.39 5.80 12.41
N ASP A 215 -9.08 6.65 11.42
CA ASP A 215 -7.90 6.49 10.59
C ASP A 215 -6.71 7.29 11.13
N ILE A 216 -5.93 6.68 12.02
CA ILE A 216 -4.73 7.30 12.60
C ILE A 216 -3.60 7.54 11.59
N GLY A 217 -3.62 6.87 10.42
CA GLY A 217 -2.66 7.07 9.33
C GLY A 217 -3.00 8.23 8.38
N SER A 218 -4.17 8.86 8.53
CA SER A 218 -4.60 9.94 7.63
C SER A 218 -3.69 11.17 7.68
N GLY A 219 -3.08 11.45 8.83
CA GLY A 219 -2.09 12.51 8.99
C GLY A 219 -0.83 12.25 8.16
N PHE A 220 -0.33 11.02 8.18
CA PHE A 220 0.82 10.60 7.39
C PHE A 220 0.54 10.70 5.89
N GLU A 221 -0.64 10.30 5.43
CA GLU A 221 -1.04 10.48 4.02
C GLU A 221 -1.00 11.94 3.58
N LYS A 222 -1.47 12.86 4.44
CA LYS A 222 -1.43 14.30 4.15
C LYS A 222 0.01 14.81 4.01
N VAL A 223 0.90 14.40 4.92
CA VAL A 223 2.33 14.78 4.89
C VAL A 223 2.98 14.25 3.61
N ILE A 224 2.80 12.98 3.28
CA ILE A 224 3.36 12.40 2.04
C ILE A 224 2.79 13.09 0.79
N THR A 225 1.47 13.32 0.74
CA THR A 225 0.84 14.02 -0.40
C THR A 225 1.36 15.43 -0.55
N TRP A 226 1.51 16.15 0.55
CA TRP A 226 2.11 17.49 0.56
C TRP A 226 3.55 17.44 0.03
N PHE A 227 4.39 16.54 0.56
CA PHE A 227 5.78 16.39 0.13
C PHE A 227 5.88 16.06 -1.36
N LEU A 228 5.10 15.12 -1.86
CA LEU A 228 5.08 14.77 -3.28
C LEU A 228 4.58 15.93 -4.15
N SER A 229 3.68 16.77 -3.64
CA SER A 229 3.17 17.93 -4.38
C SER A 229 4.25 19.00 -4.64
N LEU A 230 5.33 19.03 -3.84
CA LEU A 230 6.47 19.91 -4.05
C LEU A 230 7.27 19.55 -5.31
N PHE A 231 7.21 18.28 -5.74
CA PHE A 231 7.95 17.77 -6.91
C PHE A 231 7.05 17.54 -8.12
N THR A 232 5.72 17.59 -7.95
CA THR A 232 4.76 17.42 -9.05
C THR A 232 4.15 18.76 -9.39
N THR A 233 4.58 19.38 -10.49
CA THR A 233 3.86 20.48 -11.14
C THR A 233 2.62 19.89 -11.83
N SER A 234 1.65 19.44 -11.04
CA SER A 234 0.36 19.00 -11.57
C SER A 234 -0.37 20.24 -12.08
N LYS A 235 -0.44 20.41 -13.39
CA LYS A 235 -1.54 21.17 -14.00
C LYS A 235 -2.82 20.49 -13.51
N LYS A 236 -3.45 21.06 -12.48
CA LYS A 236 -4.83 20.71 -12.14
C LYS A 236 -5.68 21.01 -13.37
N SER A 237 -5.90 20.02 -14.21
CA SER A 237 -7.07 20.02 -15.06
C SER A 237 -8.24 19.94 -14.09
N ARG A 238 -8.82 21.09 -13.76
CA ARG A 238 -10.13 21.12 -13.14
C ARG A 238 -11.02 20.32 -14.09
N PRO A 239 -11.64 19.21 -13.66
CA PRO A 239 -12.73 18.66 -14.44
C PRO A 239 -13.73 19.80 -14.56
N THR A 240 -13.86 20.34 -15.76
CA THR A 240 -14.94 21.25 -16.08
C THR A 240 -16.20 20.41 -15.90
N MET A 241 -16.88 20.58 -14.79
CA MET A 241 -18.22 20.06 -14.63
C MET A 241 -19.04 20.79 -15.69
N HIS A 242 -19.21 20.17 -16.86
CA HIS A 242 -20.24 20.59 -17.79
C HIS A 242 -21.57 20.28 -17.10
N THR A 243 -22.26 21.34 -16.65
CA THR A 243 -23.63 21.25 -16.20
C THR A 243 -24.44 20.78 -17.41
N VAL A 244 -24.86 19.51 -17.40
CA VAL A 244 -25.64 18.87 -18.47
C VAL A 244 -27.08 19.43 -18.51
N TYR A 245 -27.40 20.41 -17.69
CA TYR A 245 -28.73 21.08 -17.69
C TYR A 245 -28.60 22.57 -17.91
N LYS A 246 -28.57 23.01 -19.17
CA LYS A 246 -28.88 24.37 -19.56
C LYS A 246 -30.32 24.35 -20.05
N LYS A 247 -31.25 24.82 -19.22
CA LYS A 247 -32.63 25.11 -19.63
C LYS A 247 -32.57 26.19 -20.71
N THR A 248 -32.68 25.79 -21.97
CA THR A 248 -32.77 26.71 -23.09
C THR A 248 -34.23 27.06 -23.23
N GLU A 249 -34.56 28.32 -22.94
CA GLU A 249 -35.85 28.90 -23.35
C GLU A 249 -35.85 28.94 -24.88
N THR A 250 -36.80 28.27 -25.46
CA THR A 250 -37.01 28.16 -26.88
C THR A 250 -37.71 29.41 -27.40
N THR A 251 -36.99 30.22 -28.18
CA THR A 251 -37.61 31.03 -29.23
C THR A 251 -37.68 30.22 -30.52
N ALA A 252 -38.88 30.01 -30.98
CA ALA A 252 -39.18 29.21 -32.15
C ALA A 252 -38.60 29.82 -33.44
N LYS A 253 -37.88 29.02 -34.23
CA LYS A 253 -37.82 29.18 -35.69
C LYS A 253 -37.81 27.79 -36.33
N LYS A 254 -38.85 27.57 -37.16
CA LYS A 254 -39.03 26.44 -38.05
C LYS A 254 -37.89 26.34 -39.06
N THR A 255 -37.32 25.17 -39.26
CA THR A 255 -37.05 24.57 -40.58
C THR A 255 -36.61 23.12 -40.46
N ASP A 256 -37.24 22.32 -41.19
CA ASP A 256 -37.07 20.99 -41.77
C ASP A 256 -35.84 20.07 -41.45
N ASN A 257 -36.26 18.82 -41.20
CA ASN A 257 -35.74 17.50 -41.64
C ASN A 257 -34.52 16.85 -40.98
N THR A 258 -34.86 15.68 -40.32
CA THR A 258 -34.14 14.39 -40.31
C THR A 258 -32.70 14.41 -39.79
N ASN A 259 -32.61 14.46 -38.47
CA ASN A 259 -31.65 13.70 -37.65
C ASN A 259 -32.11 13.79 -36.20
N ILE A 260 -32.89 12.80 -35.75
CA ILE A 260 -33.20 12.64 -34.31
C ILE A 260 -31.88 12.44 -33.61
N SER A 261 -31.44 13.43 -32.86
CA SER A 261 -30.15 13.35 -32.16
C SER A 261 -30.15 12.17 -31.20
N LYS A 262 -28.97 11.51 -31.00
CA LYS A 262 -28.79 10.44 -30.00
C LYS A 262 -29.39 10.80 -28.64
N SER A 263 -29.44 12.08 -28.30
CA SER A 263 -30.00 12.61 -27.05
C SER A 263 -31.53 12.49 -26.97
N GLU A 264 -32.26 12.74 -28.07
CA GLU A 264 -33.73 12.63 -28.06
C GLU A 264 -34.22 11.21 -28.04
N LYS A 265 -33.46 10.31 -28.70
CA LYS A 265 -33.72 8.84 -28.63
C LYS A 265 -33.56 8.30 -27.23
N GLN A 266 -32.49 8.73 -26.51
CA GLN A 266 -32.24 8.33 -25.13
C GLN A 266 -33.32 8.85 -24.17
N GLN A 267 -33.74 10.10 -24.32
CA GLN A 267 -34.82 10.68 -23.51
C GLN A 267 -36.16 9.95 -23.69
N LYS A 268 -36.48 9.49 -24.91
CA LYS A 268 -37.68 8.67 -25.15
C LYS A 268 -37.55 7.29 -24.48
N ILE A 269 -36.39 6.66 -24.56
CA ILE A 269 -36.15 5.39 -23.89
C ILE A 269 -36.33 5.57 -22.38
N ASP A 270 -35.71 6.56 -21.77
CA ASP A 270 -35.78 6.81 -20.32
C ASP A 270 -37.23 7.10 -19.87
N GLY A 271 -38.00 7.87 -20.66
CA GLY A 271 -39.42 8.11 -20.39
C GLY A 271 -40.29 6.86 -20.45
N ILE A 272 -39.99 5.92 -21.37
CA ILE A 272 -40.68 4.63 -21.46
C ILE A 272 -40.32 3.73 -20.31
N LEU A 273 -39.05 3.70 -19.91
CA LEU A 273 -38.56 2.93 -18.75
C LEU A 273 -39.18 3.43 -17.43
N ASP A 274 -39.31 4.74 -17.27
CA ASP A 274 -40.00 5.37 -16.13
C ASP A 274 -41.50 4.97 -16.07
N LYS A 275 -42.15 4.89 -17.22
CA LYS A 275 -43.56 4.47 -17.32
C LYS A 275 -43.70 2.98 -16.96
N ILE A 276 -42.78 2.13 -17.40
CA ILE A 276 -42.73 0.71 -17.02
C ILE A 276 -42.54 0.58 -15.49
N SER A 277 -41.62 1.35 -14.91
CA SER A 277 -41.33 1.32 -13.46
C SER A 277 -42.55 1.71 -12.61
N LYS A 278 -43.35 2.67 -13.07
CA LYS A 278 -44.53 3.21 -12.33
C LYS A 278 -45.81 2.39 -12.56
N SER A 279 -46.01 1.84 -13.74
CA SER A 279 -47.31 1.32 -14.17
C SER A 279 -47.21 -0.06 -14.86
N GLY A 280 -46.02 -0.65 -14.89
CA GLY A 280 -45.80 -1.98 -15.53
C GLY A 280 -45.74 -1.92 -17.07
N TYR A 281 -45.19 -2.97 -17.67
CA TYR A 281 -44.97 -3.09 -19.13
C TYR A 281 -46.29 -3.05 -19.93
N GLU A 282 -47.38 -3.53 -19.36
CA GLU A 282 -48.70 -3.55 -20.03
C GLU A 282 -49.35 -2.18 -20.20
N SER A 283 -48.84 -1.16 -19.48
CA SER A 283 -49.27 0.24 -19.63
C SER A 283 -48.73 0.92 -20.89
N LEU A 284 -47.79 0.28 -21.59
CA LEU A 284 -47.20 0.84 -22.82
C LEU A 284 -48.14 0.70 -23.99
N THR A 285 -48.20 1.77 -24.80
CA THR A 285 -48.85 1.72 -26.11
C THR A 285 -48.07 0.88 -27.09
N LYS A 286 -48.73 0.40 -28.14
CA LYS A 286 -48.10 -0.40 -29.21
C LYS A 286 -46.88 0.35 -29.80
N GLN A 287 -46.99 1.63 -30.01
CA GLN A 287 -45.88 2.45 -30.54
C GLN A 287 -44.69 2.52 -29.58
N GLU A 288 -44.90 2.58 -28.28
CA GLU A 288 -43.83 2.60 -27.27
C GLU A 288 -43.15 1.23 -27.18
N LYS A 289 -43.91 0.12 -27.26
CA LYS A 289 -43.39 -1.25 -27.33
C LYS A 289 -42.53 -1.45 -28.57
N ASP A 290 -43.00 -1.05 -29.74
CA ASP A 290 -42.27 -1.15 -31.01
C ASP A 290 -40.98 -0.27 -31.00
N PHE A 291 -41.05 0.92 -30.43
CA PHE A 291 -39.89 1.81 -30.30
C PHE A 291 -38.80 1.21 -29.41
N LEU A 292 -39.17 0.67 -28.24
CA LEU A 292 -38.26 0.03 -27.32
C LEU A 292 -37.61 -1.21 -27.94
N PHE A 293 -38.38 -2.02 -28.65
CA PHE A 293 -37.89 -3.21 -29.34
C PHE A 293 -36.85 -2.86 -30.43
N ASN A 294 -37.13 -1.83 -31.23
CA ASN A 294 -36.22 -1.39 -32.29
C ASN A 294 -34.96 -0.73 -31.71
N ALA A 295 -35.06 0.02 -30.60
CA ALA A 295 -33.93 0.60 -29.93
C ALA A 295 -32.95 -0.45 -29.35
N GLY A 296 -33.47 -1.62 -28.94
CA GLY A 296 -32.64 -2.72 -28.45
C GLY A 296 -31.92 -3.55 -29.53
N LYS A 297 -32.33 -3.42 -30.80
CA LYS A 297 -31.68 -4.11 -31.93
C LYS A 297 -30.52 -3.37 -32.57
N GLU A 298 -30.36 -2.05 -32.26
CA GLU A 298 -29.33 -1.21 -32.84
C GLU A 298 -28.06 -1.08 -31.98
N ASN A 299 -27.95 -1.86 -30.87
CA ASN A 299 -26.75 -1.95 -30.04
C ASN A 299 -25.93 -3.21 -30.34
#